data_e6f68e528dfeec7a6743b8634c923d92
#
_entry.id   e6f68e528dfeec7a6743b8634c923d92
#
_cell.length_a   1.000
_cell.length_b   1.000
_cell.length_c   1.000
_cell.angle_alpha   90.00
_cell.angle_beta   90.00
_cell.angle_gamma   90.00
#
_symmetry.space_group_name_H-M   'P 1'
#
loop_
_entity.id
_entity.type
_entity.pdbx_description
1 polymer ?
#
loop_
_entity_poly.entity_id
_entity_poly.type
_entity_poly.pdbx_seq_one_letter_code
_entity_poly.pdbx_strand_id
1 'polypeptide(L)'
;ERAFYAKLFHLTGQHSFRQYFSEYLFQTIEPFLRPNISLEAQQNENYRFFISFISDAVFVAIFRWLDEGAQTPPGQFVHRLQFIAETLEDAACNGLNEKNSAASVSPQ
;
A
#
# COMPACT_ATOMS: atom_id res chain seq x y z
N GLU A 1 -8.94 22.49 -7.27
CA GLU A 1 -7.84 21.62 -6.88
C GLU A 1 -8.13 20.20 -7.24
N ARG A 2 -9.30 19.71 -6.82
CA ARG A 2 -9.69 18.37 -7.19
C ARG A 2 -9.76 18.22 -8.70
N ALA A 3 -10.36 19.20 -9.35
CA ALA A 3 -10.47 19.17 -10.81
C ALA A 3 -9.10 19.23 -11.46
N PHE A 4 -8.20 19.99 -10.84
CA PHE A 4 -6.84 20.10 -11.35
C PHE A 4 -6.12 18.76 -11.29
N TYR A 5 -6.23 18.08 -10.18
CA TYR A 5 -5.56 16.79 -10.01
C TYR A 5 -6.13 15.73 -10.95
N ALA A 6 -7.46 15.72 -11.09
CA ALA A 6 -8.08 14.77 -12.00
C ALA A 6 -7.61 15.02 -13.43
N LYS A 7 -7.55 16.29 -13.81
CA LYS A 7 -7.12 16.66 -15.14
C LYS A 7 -5.66 16.31 -15.37
N LEU A 8 -4.83 16.59 -14.38
CA LEU A 8 -3.42 16.26 -14.46
C LEU A 8 -3.21 14.77 -14.63
N PHE A 9 -3.97 14.01 -13.88
CA PHE A 9 -3.90 12.55 -13.93
C PHE A 9 -4.17 12.05 -15.35
N HIS A 10 -5.17 12.64 -16.01
CA HIS A 10 -5.53 12.21 -17.35
C HIS A 10 -4.56 12.73 -18.41
N LEU A 11 -4.10 13.96 -18.23
CA LEU A 11 -3.27 14.60 -19.25
C LEU A 11 -1.83 14.10 -19.29
N THR A 12 -1.28 13.79 -18.12
CA THR A 12 0.13 13.40 -18.05
C THR A 12 0.36 11.91 -18.27
N GLY A 13 -0.70 11.19 -18.61
CA GLY A 13 -0.57 9.77 -18.79
C GLY A 13 -0.75 9.04 -17.48
N GLN A 14 -1.94 8.49 -17.30
CA GLN A 14 -2.28 7.81 -16.07
C GLN A 14 -1.24 6.79 -15.64
N HIS A 15 -0.72 6.07 -16.61
CA HIS A 15 0.17 4.97 -16.30
C HIS A 15 1.46 5.45 -15.63
N SER A 16 2.08 6.47 -16.21
CA SER A 16 3.33 6.97 -15.67
C SER A 16 3.16 7.60 -14.30
N PHE A 17 2.13 8.41 -14.14
CA PHE A 17 1.89 9.07 -12.87
C PHE A 17 1.57 8.05 -11.79
N ARG A 18 0.73 7.09 -12.14
CA ARG A 18 0.33 6.07 -11.20
C ARG A 18 1.53 5.22 -10.78
N GLN A 19 2.37 4.88 -11.72
CA GLN A 19 3.54 4.07 -11.43
C GLN A 19 4.50 4.81 -10.51
N TYR A 20 4.72 6.08 -10.79
CA TYR A 20 5.59 6.90 -9.96
C TYR A 20 5.07 6.99 -8.53
N PHE A 21 3.78 7.26 -8.40
CA PHE A 21 3.16 7.41 -7.09
C PHE A 21 3.16 6.09 -6.32
N SER A 22 2.85 5.00 -7.00
CA SER A 22 2.86 3.69 -6.38
C SER A 22 4.25 3.33 -5.88
N GLU A 23 5.25 3.67 -6.65
CA GLU A 23 6.63 3.40 -6.26
C GLU A 23 7.01 4.24 -5.04
N TYR A 24 6.58 5.49 -5.03
CA TYR A 24 6.81 6.35 -3.89
C TYR A 24 6.16 5.77 -2.64
N LEU A 25 4.93 5.30 -2.77
CA LEU A 25 4.22 4.70 -1.64
C LEU A 25 4.90 3.42 -1.18
N PHE A 26 5.37 2.63 -2.12
CA PHE A 26 6.09 1.40 -1.78
C PHE A 26 7.29 1.74 -0.91
N GLN A 27 8.09 2.71 -1.34
CA GLN A 27 9.28 3.10 -0.61
C GLN A 27 8.97 3.74 0.72
N THR A 28 7.76 4.26 0.88
CA THR A 28 7.34 4.87 2.12
C THR A 28 6.79 3.85 3.10
N ILE A 29 6.03 2.89 2.58
CA ILE A 29 5.33 1.92 3.41
C ILE A 29 6.22 0.75 3.82
N GLU A 30 7.02 0.27 2.90
CA GLU A 30 7.82 -0.93 3.12
C GLU A 30 8.71 -0.85 4.38
N PRO A 31 9.40 0.27 4.64
CA PRO A 31 10.25 0.35 5.83
C PRO A 31 9.50 0.18 7.16
N PHE A 32 8.20 0.47 7.17
CA PHE A 32 7.41 0.29 8.37
C PHE A 32 7.16 -1.17 8.67
N LEU A 33 7.00 -1.98 7.63
CA LEU A 33 6.72 -3.40 7.81
C LEU A 33 7.98 -4.23 7.98
N ARG A 34 9.04 -3.82 7.31
CA ARG A 34 10.26 -4.62 7.24
C ARG A 34 10.78 -5.12 8.59
N PRO A 35 10.83 -4.29 9.64
CA PRO A 35 11.38 -4.77 10.91
C PRO A 35 10.60 -5.92 11.51
N ASN A 36 9.34 -6.08 11.14
CA ASN A 36 8.48 -7.11 11.70
C ASN A 36 8.37 -8.33 10.80
N ILE A 37 9.08 -8.33 9.68
CA ILE A 37 9.03 -9.43 8.73
C ILE A 37 10.38 -10.14 8.77
N SER A 38 10.34 -11.46 8.86
CA SER A 38 11.58 -12.24 8.91
C SER A 38 12.37 -12.03 7.62
N LEU A 39 13.69 -12.19 7.72
CA LEU A 39 14.55 -12.04 6.54
C LEU A 39 14.14 -13.01 5.44
N GLU A 40 13.76 -14.20 5.84
CA GLU A 40 13.33 -15.19 4.88
C GLU A 40 12.08 -14.74 4.14
N ALA A 41 11.11 -14.23 4.89
CA ALA A 41 9.86 -13.76 4.28
C ALA A 41 10.08 -12.55 3.39
N GLN A 42 11.05 -11.71 3.74
CA GLN A 42 11.34 -10.53 2.93
C GLN A 42 11.82 -10.90 1.53
N GLN A 43 12.39 -12.07 1.39
CA GLN A 43 12.89 -12.50 0.10
C GLN A 43 11.84 -13.25 -0.71
N ASN A 44 10.68 -13.46 -0.12
CA ASN A 44 9.59 -14.13 -0.79
C ASN A 44 8.82 -13.12 -1.65
N GLU A 45 8.43 -13.53 -2.85
CA GLU A 45 7.73 -12.61 -3.73
C GLU A 45 6.37 -12.21 -3.17
N ASN A 46 5.80 -12.98 -2.27
CA ASN A 46 4.54 -12.61 -1.66
C ASN A 46 4.66 -11.36 -0.81
N TYR A 47 5.81 -11.15 -0.17
CA TYR A 47 6.05 -9.95 0.60
C TYR A 47 6.02 -8.72 -0.31
N ARG A 48 6.74 -8.80 -1.41
CA ARG A 48 6.79 -7.70 -2.36
C ARG A 48 5.43 -7.46 -2.99
N PHE A 49 4.74 -8.52 -3.31
CA PHE A 49 3.41 -8.39 -3.89
C PHE A 49 2.46 -7.71 -2.90
N PHE A 50 2.54 -8.09 -1.62
CA PHE A 50 1.68 -7.49 -0.61
C PHE A 50 1.91 -5.98 -0.51
N ILE A 51 3.18 -5.57 -0.46
CA ILE A 51 3.48 -4.14 -0.36
C ILE A 51 2.97 -3.39 -1.58
N SER A 52 3.14 -3.96 -2.75
CA SER A 52 2.64 -3.34 -3.98
C SER A 52 1.13 -3.22 -3.95
N PHE A 53 0.47 -4.26 -3.48
CA PHE A 53 -0.99 -4.27 -3.42
C PHE A 53 -1.49 -3.16 -2.49
N ILE A 54 -0.87 -3.03 -1.33
CA ILE A 54 -1.26 -1.99 -0.38
C ILE A 54 -0.98 -0.60 -0.94
N SER A 55 0.16 -0.45 -1.60
CA SER A 55 0.51 0.84 -2.20
C SER A 55 -0.51 1.24 -3.24
N ASP A 56 -0.94 0.31 -4.07
CA ASP A 56 -1.96 0.57 -5.07
C ASP A 56 -3.29 0.92 -4.42
N ALA A 57 -3.63 0.23 -3.35
CA ALA A 57 -4.89 0.48 -2.67
C ALA A 57 -4.91 1.89 -2.06
N VAL A 58 -3.81 2.30 -1.47
CA VAL A 58 -3.70 3.63 -0.90
C VAL A 58 -3.80 4.68 -2.00
N PHE A 59 -3.13 4.44 -3.11
CA PHE A 59 -3.18 5.34 -4.25
C PHE A 59 -4.62 5.55 -4.71
N VAL A 60 -5.34 4.46 -4.90
CA VAL A 60 -6.71 4.53 -5.37
C VAL A 60 -7.61 5.23 -4.35
N ALA A 61 -7.38 4.96 -3.07
CA ALA A 61 -8.18 5.58 -2.02
C ALA A 61 -8.00 7.10 -2.02
N ILE A 62 -6.76 7.55 -2.20
CA ILE A 62 -6.48 8.98 -2.22
C ILE A 62 -7.17 9.64 -3.41
N PHE A 63 -7.07 9.02 -4.58
CA PHE A 63 -7.68 9.59 -5.76
C PHE A 63 -9.21 9.60 -5.69
N ARG A 64 -9.77 8.55 -5.11
CA ARG A 64 -11.22 8.51 -4.92
C ARG A 64 -11.66 9.64 -3.99
N TRP A 65 -10.92 9.83 -2.91
CA TRP A 65 -11.25 10.90 -1.96
C TRP A 65 -11.21 12.26 -2.64
N LEU A 66 -10.17 12.50 -3.44
CA LEU A 66 -10.05 13.76 -4.17
C LEU A 66 -11.15 13.91 -5.21
N ASP A 67 -11.44 12.84 -5.92
CA ASP A 67 -12.45 12.88 -6.96
C ASP A 67 -13.84 13.14 -6.42
N GLU A 68 -14.10 12.69 -5.20
CA GLU A 68 -15.40 12.89 -4.57
C GLU A 68 -15.51 14.23 -3.87
N GLY A 69 -14.53 15.10 -4.03
CA GLY A 69 -14.58 16.43 -3.50
C GLY A 69 -13.93 16.60 -2.14
N ALA A 70 -13.17 15.62 -1.71
CA ALA A 70 -12.47 15.68 -0.42
C ALA A 70 -13.44 16.05 0.70
N GLN A 71 -14.62 15.45 0.69
CA GLN A 71 -15.65 15.79 1.67
C GLN A 71 -15.26 15.38 3.07
N THR A 72 -14.61 14.23 3.20
CA THR A 72 -14.05 13.88 4.50
C THR A 72 -12.84 14.78 4.72
N PRO A 73 -12.78 15.48 5.87
CA PRO A 73 -11.64 16.37 6.13
C PRO A 73 -10.32 15.61 6.06
N PRO A 74 -9.27 16.25 5.57
CA PRO A 74 -7.99 15.58 5.37
C PRO A 74 -7.47 14.85 6.61
N GLY A 75 -7.55 15.48 7.77
CA GLY A 75 -7.07 14.85 8.99
C GLY A 75 -7.83 13.58 9.32
N GLN A 76 -9.13 13.61 9.09
CA GLN A 76 -9.96 12.46 9.34
C GLN A 76 -9.66 11.34 8.34
N PHE A 77 -9.43 11.72 7.10
CA PHE A 77 -9.11 10.76 6.06
C PHE A 77 -7.79 10.05 6.37
N VAL A 78 -6.77 10.84 6.76
CA VAL A 78 -5.48 10.26 7.12
C VAL A 78 -5.62 9.34 8.32
N HIS A 79 -6.46 9.72 9.28
CA HIS A 79 -6.68 8.90 10.47
C HIS A 79 -7.27 7.55 10.10
N ARG A 80 -8.18 7.54 9.14
CA ARG A 80 -8.78 6.30 8.67
C ARG A 80 -7.74 5.43 7.96
N LEU A 81 -6.88 6.04 7.19
CA LEU A 81 -5.81 5.29 6.52
C LEU A 81 -4.87 4.68 7.55
N GLN A 82 -4.55 5.43 8.60
CA GLN A 82 -3.68 4.92 9.65
C GLN A 82 -4.31 3.75 10.38
N PHE A 83 -5.61 3.85 10.65
CA PHE A 83 -6.31 2.76 11.31
C PHE A 83 -6.26 1.49 10.48
N ILE A 84 -6.52 1.61 9.19
CA ILE A 84 -6.46 0.46 8.29
C ILE A 84 -5.05 -0.10 8.23
N ALA A 85 -4.06 0.79 8.13
CA ALA A 85 -2.68 0.37 8.05
C ALA A 85 -2.25 -0.43 9.28
N GLU A 86 -2.62 0.07 10.46
CA GLU A 86 -2.28 -0.62 11.70
C GLU A 86 -2.97 -1.95 11.82
N THR A 87 -4.23 -1.99 11.43
CA THR A 87 -5.01 -3.23 11.48
C THR A 87 -4.42 -4.27 10.54
N LEU A 88 -4.07 -3.84 9.34
CA LEU A 88 -3.51 -4.76 8.35
C LEU A 88 -2.08 -5.16 8.67
N GLU A 89 -1.36 -4.28 9.33
CA GLU A 89 0.03 -4.57 9.64
C GLU A 89 0.17 -5.81 10.51
N ASP A 90 -0.60 -5.88 11.58
CA ASP A 90 -0.54 -7.03 12.47
C ASP A 90 -0.92 -8.31 11.73
N ALA A 91 -2.03 -8.26 11.01
CA ALA A 91 -2.48 -9.44 10.30
C ALA A 91 -1.51 -9.83 9.19
N ALA A 92 -0.95 -8.85 8.51
CA ALA A 92 -0.04 -9.12 7.41
C ALA A 92 1.27 -9.71 7.90
N CYS A 93 1.82 -9.16 8.98
CA CYS A 93 3.08 -9.66 9.50
C CYS A 93 2.94 -11.09 9.96
N ASN A 94 1.86 -11.39 10.67
CA ASN A 94 1.61 -12.75 11.11
C ASN A 94 1.41 -13.67 9.92
N GLY A 95 0.61 -13.23 8.95
CA GLY A 95 0.32 -14.05 7.80
C GLY A 95 1.54 -14.33 6.95
N LEU A 96 2.33 -13.28 6.68
CA LEU A 96 3.51 -13.43 5.84
C LEU A 96 4.56 -14.33 6.51
N ASN A 97 4.81 -14.07 7.79
CA ASN A 97 5.80 -14.88 8.51
C ASN A 97 5.35 -16.31 8.66
N GLU A 98 4.10 -16.51 9.01
CA GLU A 98 3.56 -17.84 9.24
C GLU A 98 3.51 -18.65 7.96
N LYS A 99 2.98 -18.06 6.91
CA LYS A 99 2.82 -18.78 5.65
C LYS A 99 4.14 -19.06 4.99
N ASN A 100 5.09 -18.15 5.16
CA ASN A 100 6.41 -18.39 4.64
C ASN A 100 7.08 -19.55 5.37
N SER A 101 6.93 -19.60 6.69
CA SER A 101 7.47 -20.71 7.46
C SER A 101 6.84 -22.03 7.06
N ALA A 102 5.52 -22.04 6.88
CA ALA A 102 4.83 -23.26 6.48
C ALA A 102 5.32 -23.72 5.12
N ALA A 103 5.52 -22.78 4.20
CA ALA A 103 6.03 -23.14 2.88
C ALA A 103 7.42 -23.70 2.95
N SER A 104 8.25 -23.17 3.84
CA SER A 104 9.60 -23.66 4.02
C SER A 104 9.65 -25.06 4.56
N VAL A 105 8.75 -25.36 5.46
CA VAL A 105 8.74 -26.64 6.15
C VAL A 105 8.12 -27.72 5.31
N SER A 106 7.13 -27.39 4.52
CA SER A 106 6.39 -28.36 3.75
C SER A 106 7.20 -28.81 2.55
N PRO A 107 7.55 -30.05 2.49
CA PRO A 107 8.37 -30.50 1.38
C PRO A 107 7.55 -30.67 0.14
N GLN A 108 6.47 -30.91 0.15
CA GLN A 108 5.66 -31.19 -0.90
C GLN A 108 5.99 -31.95 -1.75
#